data_4468c346d9962c5463aeb93fc4f3f180
#
_entry.id   4468c346d9962c5463aeb93fc4f3f180
#
_cell.length_a   1.000
_cell.length_b   1.000
_cell.length_c   1.000
_cell.angle_alpha   90.00
_cell.angle_beta   90.00
_cell.angle_gamma   90.00
#
_symmetry.space_group_name_H-M   'P 1'
#
loop_
_entity.id
_entity.type
_entity.pdbx_description
1 polymer ?
#
loop_
_entity_poly.entity_id
_entity_poly.type
_entity_poly.pdbx_seq_one_letter_code
_entity_poly.pdbx_strand_id
1 'polypeptide(L)'
;MDSKLSLGDKLVILRDLAWRLSDNNRSEIDLDRAAAYVGAKLRAMRHLDPLDGTTVLEQLRHRAGILRSPAAGRMDFVHRTFQEYLAASEAAEEDRIGNLVSRAHLDLWRETIIMTAGHANSRQREELLNGILDRAEDEPRHARTLRLLAAACQETLPSTTEALAGRLDQTVTELLPARRKTDPPALAAVGPSLLRYLPSSPLTLSHAAAEQTVRTIALIGGEEALELLADYTSDARWNVVDALIQAWGYFDADIYADTILSRLPLQEREVRVTHSRQLSCVSRLDLTHLRVEILVRDLQFLRGVTPLTSLWVDTLGDGVDLAVLRNHPDLKYLMLFGFESPSDASVLAELPDLETLAIPYVADIGTYVRNLPKLGLLSISALDGKADLSEVAEMGTVRGLHLVASPGYLMSGLDDLAAMESLDSLTLFSCAVGDWLSTLKIAPPVLSRMFLYNCDLPSDVGLFARIGSLEKVYLFDCRSPDGTTITALEIPGVTVMIHSPVP
;
A
#
# COMPACT_ATOMS: atom_id res chain seq x y z
N MET A 1 45.55 24.70 1.71
CA MET A 1 45.80 24.79 3.19
C MET A 1 44.95 23.74 3.86
N ASP A 2 45.56 22.69 4.38
CA ASP A 2 44.84 21.71 5.17
C ASP A 2 44.40 22.34 6.49
N SER A 3 43.11 22.22 6.83
CA SER A 3 42.60 22.76 8.08
C SER A 3 43.26 22.00 9.25
N LYS A 4 43.75 22.74 10.21
CA LYS A 4 44.33 22.26 11.47
C LYS A 4 43.26 21.56 12.37
N LEU A 5 42.01 21.34 11.86
CA LEU A 5 40.89 20.70 12.61
C LEU A 5 41.07 19.20 12.70
N SER A 6 41.12 18.67 13.92
CA SER A 6 41.03 17.25 14.19
C SER A 6 39.65 16.69 13.80
N LEU A 7 39.53 15.35 13.72
CA LEU A 7 38.24 14.70 13.52
C LEU A 7 37.25 15.06 14.65
N GLY A 8 37.74 15.12 15.90
CA GLY A 8 36.93 15.53 17.05
C GLY A 8 36.37 16.94 16.91
N ASP A 9 37.20 17.91 16.47
CA ASP A 9 36.74 19.27 16.27
C ASP A 9 35.67 19.37 15.18
N LYS A 10 35.82 18.64 14.08
CA LYS A 10 34.83 18.56 13.01
C LYS A 10 33.49 17.99 13.51
N LEU A 11 33.54 16.94 14.32
CA LEU A 11 32.33 16.34 14.92
C LEU A 11 31.62 17.32 15.84
N VAL A 12 32.35 18.06 16.70
CA VAL A 12 31.77 19.08 17.58
C VAL A 12 31.02 20.16 16.79
N ILE A 13 31.60 20.61 15.68
CA ILE A 13 30.98 21.61 14.80
C ILE A 13 29.72 21.05 14.12
N LEU A 14 29.81 19.83 13.59
CA LEU A 14 28.70 19.17 12.89
C LEU A 14 27.53 18.85 13.83
N ARG A 15 27.80 18.44 15.06
CA ARG A 15 26.80 18.22 16.11
C ARG A 15 26.03 19.50 16.45
N ASP A 16 26.73 20.60 16.73
CA ASP A 16 26.11 21.90 17.03
C ASP A 16 25.26 22.38 15.83
N LEU A 17 25.75 22.22 14.59
CA LEU A 17 25.00 22.58 13.40
C LEU A 17 23.72 21.76 13.26
N ALA A 18 23.81 20.42 13.43
CA ALA A 18 22.68 19.51 13.35
C ALA A 18 21.63 19.82 14.42
N TRP A 19 22.05 20.08 15.67
CA TRP A 19 21.16 20.49 16.73
C TRP A 19 20.41 21.78 16.39
N ARG A 20 21.12 22.80 15.90
CA ARG A 20 20.51 24.09 15.54
C ARG A 20 19.50 23.97 14.41
N LEU A 21 19.73 23.10 13.43
CA LEU A 21 18.76 22.83 12.39
C LEU A 21 17.52 22.18 12.99
N SER A 22 17.69 21.12 13.78
CA SER A 22 16.58 20.39 14.42
C SER A 22 15.80 21.28 15.39
N ASP A 23 16.49 22.09 16.21
CA ASP A 23 15.89 23.00 17.18
C ASP A 23 15.02 24.10 16.52
N ASN A 24 15.38 24.50 15.31
CA ASN A 24 14.61 25.44 14.49
C ASN A 24 13.61 24.75 13.52
N ASN A 25 13.42 23.46 13.66
CA ASN A 25 12.56 22.66 12.78
C ASN A 25 12.90 22.80 11.28
N ARG A 26 14.19 22.69 10.96
CA ARG A 26 14.71 22.89 9.59
C ARG A 26 15.48 21.66 9.13
N SER A 27 15.25 21.25 7.87
CA SER A 27 16.07 20.28 7.17
C SER A 27 17.19 20.95 6.37
N GLU A 28 17.03 22.24 6.01
CA GLU A 28 17.99 23.02 5.24
C GLU A 28 18.20 24.41 5.82
N ILE A 29 19.33 25.05 5.49
CA ILE A 29 19.73 26.35 5.97
C ILE A 29 20.48 27.15 4.90
N ASP A 30 20.43 28.49 4.96
CA ASP A 30 21.27 29.38 4.13
C ASP A 30 22.74 29.20 4.48
N LEU A 31 23.61 29.17 3.47
CA LEU A 31 25.07 29.02 3.66
C LEU A 31 25.66 30.07 4.58
N ASP A 32 25.24 31.33 4.45
CA ASP A 32 25.75 32.45 5.28
C ASP A 32 25.35 32.23 6.75
N ARG A 33 24.12 31.77 7.00
CA ARG A 33 23.63 31.46 8.34
C ARG A 33 24.33 30.25 8.94
N ALA A 34 24.59 29.21 8.14
CA ALA A 34 25.38 28.07 8.55
C ALA A 34 26.83 28.46 8.88
N ALA A 35 27.45 29.27 8.06
CA ALA A 35 28.79 29.83 8.31
C ALA A 35 28.82 30.63 9.61
N ALA A 36 27.79 31.42 9.88
CA ALA A 36 27.69 32.19 11.14
C ALA A 36 27.59 31.25 12.36
N TYR A 37 26.82 30.14 12.28
CA TYR A 37 26.74 29.15 13.34
C TYR A 37 28.09 28.45 13.56
N VAL A 38 28.74 28.00 12.47
CA VAL A 38 30.08 27.38 12.53
C VAL A 38 31.08 28.37 13.16
N GLY A 39 31.08 29.62 12.72
CA GLY A 39 31.97 30.67 13.28
C GLY A 39 31.72 30.95 14.77
N ALA A 40 30.44 30.87 15.23
CA ALA A 40 30.12 31.02 16.64
C ALA A 40 30.66 29.83 17.47
N LYS A 41 30.52 28.57 16.96
CA LYS A 41 31.07 27.38 17.66
C LYS A 41 32.60 27.41 17.69
N LEU A 42 33.28 27.79 16.57
CA LEU A 42 34.73 27.92 16.51
C LEU A 42 35.27 28.92 17.55
N ARG A 43 34.63 30.05 17.75
CA ARG A 43 35.02 31.04 18.78
C ARG A 43 34.92 30.49 20.21
N ALA A 44 34.06 29.53 20.43
CA ALA A 44 33.95 28.83 21.73
C ALA A 44 35.05 27.76 21.94
N MET A 45 35.67 27.29 20.85
CA MET A 45 36.72 26.26 20.85
C MET A 45 38.10 26.92 21.05
N ARG A 46 38.42 27.35 22.27
CA ARG A 46 39.56 28.18 22.61
C ARG A 46 40.93 27.56 22.36
N HIS A 47 41.01 26.27 22.09
CA HIS A 47 42.24 25.53 21.76
C HIS A 47 42.63 25.67 20.29
N LEU A 48 41.75 26.23 19.47
CA LEU A 48 41.99 26.47 18.03
C LEU A 48 42.48 27.91 17.79
N ASP A 49 43.40 28.06 16.82
CA ASP A 49 43.68 29.36 16.25
C ASP A 49 42.41 29.96 15.59
N PRO A 50 42.26 31.26 15.51
CA PRO A 50 41.11 31.89 14.86
C PRO A 50 40.92 31.39 13.43
N LEU A 51 39.75 30.72 13.19
CA LEU A 51 39.35 30.20 11.88
C LEU A 51 38.07 30.88 11.41
N ASP A 52 38.00 31.11 10.10
CA ASP A 52 36.80 31.64 9.48
C ASP A 52 35.75 30.56 9.30
N GLY A 53 34.50 30.87 9.76
CA GLY A 53 33.41 29.95 9.71
C GLY A 53 33.01 29.54 8.27
N THR A 54 33.12 30.43 7.31
CA THR A 54 32.82 30.16 5.90
C THR A 54 33.81 29.14 5.33
N THR A 55 35.11 29.39 5.56
CA THR A 55 36.18 28.48 5.12
C THR A 55 36.02 27.06 5.72
N VAL A 56 35.70 26.97 7.01
CA VAL A 56 35.52 25.68 7.69
C VAL A 56 34.27 24.97 7.17
N LEU A 57 33.16 25.71 6.98
CA LEU A 57 31.94 25.13 6.41
C LEU A 57 32.18 24.57 5.01
N GLU A 58 32.87 25.27 4.16
CA GLU A 58 33.24 24.83 2.81
C GLU A 58 34.08 23.54 2.86
N GLN A 59 35.05 23.46 3.76
CA GLN A 59 35.85 22.24 3.94
C GLN A 59 35.01 21.04 4.42
N LEU A 60 34.10 21.27 5.36
CA LEU A 60 33.18 20.21 5.84
C LEU A 60 32.28 19.73 4.71
N ARG A 61 31.75 20.65 3.90
CA ARG A 61 30.90 20.32 2.76
C ARG A 61 31.62 19.49 1.69
N HIS A 62 32.86 19.86 1.35
CA HIS A 62 33.60 19.16 0.31
C HIS A 62 34.25 17.85 0.74
N ARG A 63 34.56 17.68 2.03
CA ARG A 63 35.37 16.53 2.52
C ARG A 63 34.61 15.54 3.40
N ALA A 64 33.53 15.97 4.05
CA ALA A 64 32.82 15.07 4.99
C ALA A 64 31.80 14.14 4.31
N GLY A 65 31.35 14.48 3.09
CA GLY A 65 30.34 13.67 2.35
C GLY A 65 28.96 13.59 2.98
N ILE A 66 28.75 14.29 4.11
CA ILE A 66 27.47 14.30 4.86
C ILE A 66 26.68 15.60 4.71
N LEU A 67 27.30 16.63 4.11
CA LEU A 67 26.66 17.91 3.79
C LEU A 67 26.62 18.08 2.27
N ARG A 68 25.52 18.63 1.75
CA ARG A 68 25.35 18.94 0.34
C ARG A 68 24.70 20.31 0.13
N SER A 69 24.67 20.79 -1.10
CA SER A 69 23.96 22.00 -1.53
C SER A 69 22.82 21.59 -2.46
N PRO A 70 21.58 21.47 -1.98
CA PRO A 70 20.45 21.09 -2.82
C PRO A 70 20.05 22.19 -3.80
N ALA A 71 20.35 23.46 -3.47
CA ALA A 71 20.14 24.63 -4.31
C ALA A 71 21.21 25.68 -4.05
N ALA A 72 21.33 26.68 -4.94
CA ALA A 72 22.29 27.80 -4.79
C ALA A 72 22.02 28.55 -3.46
N GLY A 73 23.07 28.77 -2.68
CA GLY A 73 22.98 29.42 -1.38
C GLY A 73 22.35 28.62 -0.24
N ARG A 74 21.99 27.38 -0.47
CA ARG A 74 21.38 26.48 0.54
C ARG A 74 22.28 25.29 0.84
N MET A 75 22.17 24.73 2.05
CA MET A 75 22.79 23.46 2.43
C MET A 75 21.88 22.64 3.33
N ASP A 76 22.05 21.32 3.28
CA ASP A 76 21.41 20.34 4.15
C ASP A 76 22.37 19.19 4.46
N PHE A 77 21.91 18.27 5.31
CA PHE A 77 22.54 16.96 5.47
C PHE A 77 22.08 16.04 4.34
N VAL A 78 22.99 15.24 3.77
CA VAL A 78 22.70 14.29 2.67
C VAL A 78 21.54 13.35 3.02
N HIS A 79 21.51 12.89 4.26
CA HIS A 79 20.40 12.12 4.82
C HIS A 79 19.98 12.71 6.16
N ARG A 80 18.68 12.79 6.38
CA ARG A 80 18.10 13.29 7.63
C ARG A 80 18.60 12.53 8.84
N THR A 81 18.81 11.22 8.71
CA THR A 81 19.36 10.36 9.78
C THR A 81 20.70 10.84 10.31
N PHE A 82 21.57 11.41 9.45
CA PHE A 82 22.82 12.01 9.93
C PHE A 82 22.58 13.25 10.79
N GLN A 83 21.63 14.09 10.38
CA GLN A 83 21.24 15.26 11.19
C GLN A 83 20.70 14.80 12.56
N GLU A 84 19.80 13.82 12.58
CA GLU A 84 19.18 13.30 13.79
C GLU A 84 20.20 12.66 14.72
N TYR A 85 21.12 11.84 14.19
CA TYR A 85 22.20 11.23 14.94
C TYR A 85 23.14 12.25 15.59
N LEU A 86 23.57 13.25 14.81
CA LEU A 86 24.46 14.29 15.30
C LEU A 86 23.77 15.20 16.31
N ALA A 87 22.50 15.53 16.10
CA ALA A 87 21.69 16.29 17.03
C ALA A 87 21.48 15.52 18.34
N ALA A 88 21.27 14.20 18.27
CA ALA A 88 21.14 13.33 19.43
C ALA A 88 22.45 13.29 20.25
N SER A 89 23.59 13.18 19.57
CA SER A 89 24.90 13.23 20.21
C SER A 89 25.16 14.60 20.89
N GLU A 90 24.79 15.72 20.23
CA GLU A 90 24.89 17.06 20.84
C GLU A 90 23.99 17.19 22.08
N ALA A 91 22.77 16.62 22.01
CA ALA A 91 21.84 16.66 23.12
C ALA A 91 22.38 15.95 24.36
N ALA A 92 23.06 14.83 24.20
CA ALA A 92 23.70 14.10 25.29
C ALA A 92 24.94 14.82 25.83
N GLU A 93 25.82 15.35 24.96
CA GLU A 93 27.04 16.05 25.35
C GLU A 93 26.74 17.37 26.10
N GLU A 94 25.77 18.13 25.64
CA GLU A 94 25.42 19.45 26.18
C GLU A 94 24.25 19.41 27.17
N ASP A 95 23.90 18.20 27.66
CA ASP A 95 22.84 17.95 28.66
C ASP A 95 21.50 18.61 28.33
N ARG A 96 21.03 18.44 27.08
CA ARG A 96 19.77 19.08 26.59
C ARG A 96 18.53 18.18 26.83
N ILE A 97 18.60 17.34 27.84
CA ILE A 97 17.56 16.30 28.10
C ILE A 97 16.19 16.95 28.33
N GLY A 98 16.09 18.00 29.14
CA GLY A 98 14.82 18.69 29.36
C GLY A 98 14.16 19.25 28.10
N ASN A 99 14.99 19.69 27.11
CA ASN A 99 14.46 20.15 25.82
C ASN A 99 13.84 19.00 25.02
N LEU A 100 14.46 17.81 25.05
CA LEU A 100 13.92 16.62 24.39
C LEU A 100 12.65 16.13 25.06
N VAL A 101 12.62 16.06 26.38
CA VAL A 101 11.41 15.71 27.13
C VAL A 101 10.25 16.63 26.76
N SER A 102 10.47 17.95 26.70
CA SER A 102 9.41 18.90 26.35
C SER A 102 8.85 18.72 24.93
N ARG A 103 9.63 18.16 24.01
CA ARG A 103 9.29 17.93 22.59
C ARG A 103 8.91 16.49 22.26
N ALA A 104 8.89 15.59 23.22
CA ALA A 104 8.68 14.16 23.03
C ALA A 104 7.33 13.79 22.36
N HIS A 105 6.34 14.69 22.39
CA HIS A 105 5.07 14.53 21.72
C HIS A 105 5.10 14.85 20.20
N LEU A 106 6.20 15.45 19.71
CA LEU A 106 6.37 15.86 18.32
C LEU A 106 7.08 14.75 17.54
N ASP A 107 6.45 14.24 16.50
CA ASP A 107 6.97 13.16 15.65
C ASP A 107 8.35 13.51 15.06
N LEU A 108 8.57 14.76 14.72
CA LEU A 108 9.83 15.26 14.20
C LEU A 108 11.05 14.97 15.10
N TRP A 109 10.85 14.84 16.40
CA TRP A 109 11.89 14.62 17.40
C TRP A 109 12.08 13.15 17.77
N ARG A 110 11.21 12.28 17.27
CA ARG A 110 11.16 10.86 17.61
C ARG A 110 12.53 10.18 17.49
N GLU A 111 13.13 10.22 16.30
CA GLU A 111 14.40 9.55 16.03
C GLU A 111 15.57 10.18 16.82
N THR A 112 15.59 11.50 16.93
CA THR A 112 16.60 12.20 17.75
C THR A 112 16.52 11.75 19.22
N ILE A 113 15.31 11.60 19.79
CA ILE A 113 15.12 11.16 21.17
C ILE A 113 15.56 9.71 21.37
N ILE A 114 15.18 8.80 20.46
CA ILE A 114 15.59 7.39 20.49
C ILE A 114 17.13 7.26 20.45
N MET A 115 17.76 7.99 19.54
CA MET A 115 19.23 7.99 19.43
C MET A 115 19.89 8.61 20.64
N THR A 116 19.28 9.67 21.23
CA THR A 116 19.81 10.28 22.48
C THR A 116 19.78 9.30 23.64
N ALA A 117 18.75 8.47 23.77
CA ALA A 117 18.70 7.43 24.80
C ALA A 117 19.90 6.47 24.71
N GLY A 118 20.39 6.18 23.50
CA GLY A 118 21.60 5.40 23.27
C GLY A 118 22.91 6.13 23.61
N HIS A 119 23.00 7.44 23.29
CA HIS A 119 24.18 8.26 23.54
C HIS A 119 24.33 8.74 24.99
N ALA A 120 23.20 8.93 25.68
CA ALA A 120 23.14 9.50 27.02
C ALA A 120 23.85 8.64 28.06
N ASN A 121 24.44 9.26 29.10
CA ASN A 121 24.89 8.55 30.28
C ASN A 121 23.73 8.02 31.13
N SER A 122 23.98 7.19 32.13
CA SER A 122 22.93 6.55 32.94
C SER A 122 21.97 7.55 33.60
N ARG A 123 22.49 8.66 34.16
CA ARG A 123 21.64 9.72 34.76
C ARG A 123 20.74 10.38 33.72
N GLN A 124 21.32 10.77 32.60
CA GLN A 124 20.56 11.42 31.51
C GLN A 124 19.50 10.51 30.91
N ARG A 125 19.76 9.20 30.77
CA ARG A 125 18.79 8.21 30.31
C ARG A 125 17.59 8.10 31.26
N GLU A 126 17.86 8.01 32.57
CA GLU A 126 16.81 7.98 33.56
C GLU A 126 15.96 9.27 33.53
N GLU A 127 16.61 10.44 33.45
CA GLU A 127 15.93 11.72 33.37
C GLU A 127 15.07 11.82 32.08
N LEU A 128 15.60 11.39 30.93
CA LEU A 128 14.89 11.40 29.66
C LEU A 128 13.65 10.50 29.71
N LEU A 129 13.83 9.24 30.05
CA LEU A 129 12.77 8.24 29.98
C LEU A 129 11.72 8.43 31.07
N ASN A 130 12.13 8.73 32.30
CA ASN A 130 11.18 9.08 33.36
C ASN A 130 10.40 10.34 33.00
N GLY A 131 11.08 11.38 32.50
CA GLY A 131 10.41 12.61 32.08
C GLY A 131 9.37 12.40 30.96
N ILE A 132 9.64 11.49 30.00
CA ILE A 132 8.68 11.11 28.96
C ILE A 132 7.50 10.34 29.57
N LEU A 133 7.76 9.39 30.47
CA LEU A 133 6.71 8.59 31.12
C LEU A 133 5.85 9.42 32.08
N ASP A 134 6.45 10.32 32.86
CA ASP A 134 5.72 11.23 33.72
C ASP A 134 4.78 12.13 32.93
N ARG A 135 5.25 12.68 31.80
CA ARG A 135 4.40 13.42 30.86
C ARG A 135 3.29 12.57 30.27
N ALA A 136 3.52 11.27 30.02
CA ALA A 136 2.49 10.38 29.52
C ALA A 136 1.36 10.15 30.55
N GLU A 137 1.68 10.26 31.86
CA GLU A 137 0.70 10.21 32.94
C GLU A 137 -0.07 11.53 33.05
N ASP A 138 0.62 12.66 32.93
CA ASP A 138 0.06 14.02 33.12
C ASP A 138 -0.68 14.54 31.86
N GLU A 139 -0.35 14.07 30.66
CA GLU A 139 -0.88 14.58 29.40
C GLU A 139 -1.69 13.53 28.61
N PRO A 140 -2.97 13.28 28.92
CA PRO A 140 -3.79 12.22 28.30
C PRO A 140 -3.86 12.29 26.78
N ARG A 141 -3.79 13.50 26.19
CA ARG A 141 -3.82 13.71 24.73
C ARG A 141 -2.59 13.11 24.02
N HIS A 142 -1.45 13.10 24.69
CA HIS A 142 -0.17 12.64 24.16
C HIS A 142 0.28 11.31 24.77
N ALA A 143 -0.45 10.78 25.75
CA ALA A 143 -0.06 9.62 26.54
C ALA A 143 0.39 8.43 25.67
N ARG A 144 -0.41 8.08 24.64
CA ARG A 144 -0.08 6.96 23.75
C ARG A 144 1.20 7.20 22.95
N THR A 145 1.37 8.39 22.36
CA THR A 145 2.57 8.76 21.59
C THR A 145 3.82 8.72 22.47
N LEU A 146 3.74 9.28 23.69
CA LEU A 146 4.84 9.30 24.65
C LEU A 146 5.22 7.89 25.13
N ARG A 147 4.23 7.04 25.41
CA ARG A 147 4.46 5.64 25.78
C ARG A 147 5.12 4.83 24.65
N LEU A 148 4.65 4.99 23.40
CA LEU A 148 5.27 4.38 22.24
C LEU A 148 6.71 4.84 22.02
N LEU A 149 6.99 6.13 22.24
CA LEU A 149 8.34 6.66 22.16
C LEU A 149 9.25 6.09 23.25
N ALA A 150 8.77 6.04 24.51
CA ALA A 150 9.54 5.45 25.61
C ALA A 150 9.84 3.97 25.36
N ALA A 151 8.86 3.21 24.83
CA ALA A 151 9.04 1.83 24.45
C ALA A 151 10.07 1.68 23.31
N ALA A 152 10.04 2.54 22.29
CA ALA A 152 11.00 2.51 21.17
C ALA A 152 12.45 2.79 21.64
N CYS A 153 12.64 3.59 22.67
CA CYS A 153 13.97 3.84 23.23
C CYS A 153 14.63 2.58 23.78
N GLN A 154 13.87 1.53 24.17
CA GLN A 154 14.44 0.28 24.71
C GLN A 154 15.47 -0.36 23.75
N GLU A 155 15.26 -0.25 22.43
CA GLU A 155 16.16 -0.83 21.42
C GLU A 155 17.59 -0.25 21.47
N THR A 156 17.73 0.99 21.93
CA THR A 156 19.02 1.70 21.94
C THR A 156 19.69 1.72 23.30
N LEU A 157 19.03 1.20 24.36
CA LEU A 157 19.57 1.26 25.72
C LEU A 157 20.71 0.26 25.94
N PRO A 158 21.94 0.70 26.24
CA PRO A 158 23.02 -0.21 26.59
C PRO A 158 22.84 -0.83 27.99
N SER A 159 22.13 -0.16 28.88
CA SER A 159 21.79 -0.63 30.23
C SER A 159 20.71 0.25 30.82
N THR A 160 19.95 -0.27 31.79
CA THR A 160 18.91 0.47 32.52
C THR A 160 18.85 -0.02 33.96
N THR A 161 18.31 0.79 34.88
CA THR A 161 18.03 0.37 36.27
C THR A 161 16.80 -0.54 36.31
N GLU A 162 16.72 -1.41 37.33
CA GLU A 162 15.57 -2.31 37.49
C GLU A 162 14.24 -1.54 37.61
N ALA A 163 14.25 -0.42 38.30
CA ALA A 163 13.07 0.43 38.44
C ALA A 163 12.57 0.99 37.12
N LEU A 164 13.46 1.51 36.27
CA LEU A 164 13.12 2.04 34.96
C LEU A 164 12.69 0.92 34.01
N ALA A 165 13.38 -0.23 34.04
CA ALA A 165 12.99 -1.41 33.26
C ALA A 165 11.56 -1.83 33.59
N GLY A 166 11.22 -1.93 34.88
CA GLY A 166 9.85 -2.27 35.30
C GLY A 166 8.78 -1.27 34.82
N ARG A 167 9.08 0.05 34.85
CA ARG A 167 8.15 1.07 34.26
C ARG A 167 7.98 0.90 32.76
N LEU A 168 9.04 0.63 32.03
CA LEU A 168 8.99 0.42 30.57
C LEU A 168 8.22 -0.85 30.23
N ASP A 169 8.46 -1.96 30.94
CA ASP A 169 7.74 -3.24 30.76
C ASP A 169 6.24 -3.07 31.02
N GLN A 170 5.86 -2.36 32.08
CA GLN A 170 4.47 -2.03 32.35
C GLN A 170 3.88 -1.17 31.23
N THR A 171 4.61 -0.17 30.76
CA THR A 171 4.18 0.72 29.67
C THR A 171 3.89 -0.05 28.38
N VAL A 172 4.77 -0.99 28.00
CA VAL A 172 4.54 -1.85 26.82
C VAL A 172 3.31 -2.74 27.01
N THR A 173 3.16 -3.33 28.20
CA THR A 173 2.01 -4.19 28.52
C THR A 173 0.68 -3.42 28.41
N GLU A 174 0.66 -2.15 28.82
CA GLU A 174 -0.53 -1.28 28.71
C GLU A 174 -0.86 -0.88 27.26
N LEU A 175 0.13 -0.86 26.38
CA LEU A 175 -0.06 -0.60 24.93
C LEU A 175 -0.66 -1.79 24.19
N LEU A 176 -0.52 -3.00 24.74
CA LEU A 176 -0.97 -4.26 24.14
C LEU A 176 -2.33 -4.73 24.72
N PRO A 177 -3.08 -5.57 24.01
CA PRO A 177 -2.88 -5.94 22.61
C PRO A 177 -3.32 -4.84 21.64
N ALA A 178 -2.79 -4.87 20.40
CA ALA A 178 -3.30 -4.06 19.29
C ALA A 178 -4.78 -4.36 19.05
N ARG A 179 -5.62 -3.34 18.91
CA ARG A 179 -7.08 -3.51 18.72
C ARG A 179 -7.63 -2.75 17.52
N ARG A 180 -6.99 -1.66 17.14
CA ARG A 180 -7.40 -0.79 16.04
C ARG A 180 -6.52 -1.04 14.82
N LYS A 181 -7.08 -0.85 13.63
CA LYS A 181 -6.33 -0.95 12.35
C LYS A 181 -5.12 0.01 12.27
N THR A 182 -5.12 1.08 13.05
CA THR A 182 -4.03 2.06 13.14
C THR A 182 -2.94 1.68 14.14
N ASP A 183 -3.14 0.66 14.97
CA ASP A 183 -2.19 0.26 15.99
C ASP A 183 -0.93 -0.44 15.45
N PRO A 184 -1.01 -1.37 14.47
CA PRO A 184 0.14 -2.16 14.04
C PRO A 184 1.34 -1.33 13.60
N PRO A 185 1.24 -0.30 12.73
CA PRO A 185 2.40 0.49 12.34
C PRO A 185 3.06 1.21 13.53
N ALA A 186 2.26 1.73 14.44
CA ALA A 186 2.76 2.46 15.61
C ALA A 186 3.46 1.51 16.61
N LEU A 187 2.93 0.31 16.81
CA LEU A 187 3.54 -0.71 17.65
C LEU A 187 4.78 -1.32 17.00
N ALA A 188 4.74 -1.63 15.73
CA ALA A 188 5.89 -2.16 14.99
C ALA A 188 7.09 -1.19 15.00
N ALA A 189 6.81 0.13 15.02
CA ALA A 189 7.84 1.15 15.14
C ALA A 189 8.56 1.15 16.51
N VAL A 190 8.10 0.40 17.50
CA VAL A 190 8.84 0.14 18.75
C VAL A 190 10.08 -0.70 18.47
N GLY A 191 9.99 -1.66 17.56
CA GLY A 191 11.09 -2.52 17.16
C GLY A 191 10.96 -3.98 17.62
N PRO A 192 11.98 -4.81 17.36
CA PRO A 192 11.97 -6.24 17.66
C PRO A 192 11.76 -6.58 19.15
N SER A 193 12.21 -5.73 20.08
CA SER A 193 11.98 -5.95 21.52
C SER A 193 10.51 -6.08 21.90
N LEU A 194 9.58 -5.60 21.06
CA LEU A 194 8.15 -5.76 21.28
C LEU A 194 7.70 -7.22 21.21
N LEU A 195 8.36 -8.06 20.39
CA LEU A 195 7.94 -9.45 20.15
C LEU A 195 7.80 -10.25 21.44
N ARG A 196 8.71 -10.05 22.41
CA ARG A 196 8.70 -10.75 23.71
C ARG A 196 7.46 -10.48 24.58
N TYR A 197 6.72 -9.39 24.31
CA TYR A 197 5.50 -9.03 25.04
C TYR A 197 4.24 -9.50 24.31
N LEU A 198 4.35 -9.93 23.07
CA LEU A 198 3.21 -10.41 22.32
C LEU A 198 2.88 -11.85 22.71
N PRO A 199 1.60 -12.22 22.80
CA PRO A 199 1.22 -13.58 23.18
C PRO A 199 1.66 -14.57 22.11
N SER A 200 2.26 -15.68 22.53
CA SER A 200 2.61 -16.82 21.64
C SER A 200 1.38 -17.57 21.12
N SER A 201 0.22 -17.41 21.76
CA SER A 201 -1.03 -18.03 21.32
C SER A 201 -2.09 -16.98 21.00
N PRO A 202 -2.65 -16.97 19.79
CA PRO A 202 -3.74 -16.07 19.41
C PRO A 202 -5.05 -16.36 20.12
N LEU A 203 -5.23 -17.56 20.68
CA LEU A 203 -6.49 -18.02 21.26
C LEU A 203 -6.93 -17.20 22.48
N THR A 204 -6.00 -16.55 23.16
CA THR A 204 -6.27 -15.64 24.29
C THR A 204 -6.77 -14.26 23.85
N LEU A 205 -6.67 -13.96 22.55
CA LEU A 205 -7.01 -12.67 21.98
C LEU A 205 -8.42 -12.68 21.37
N SER A 206 -9.08 -11.53 21.40
CA SER A 206 -10.29 -11.32 20.60
C SER A 206 -9.95 -11.37 19.10
N HIS A 207 -10.97 -11.56 18.24
CA HIS A 207 -10.77 -11.60 16.77
C HIS A 207 -9.99 -10.40 16.26
N ALA A 208 -10.42 -9.19 16.61
CA ALA A 208 -9.73 -7.96 16.17
C ALA A 208 -8.31 -7.87 16.72
N ALA A 209 -8.10 -8.22 17.99
CA ALA A 209 -6.77 -8.16 18.59
C ALA A 209 -5.81 -9.18 17.97
N ALA A 210 -6.25 -10.39 17.67
CA ALA A 210 -5.43 -11.43 17.03
C ALA A 210 -4.99 -10.99 15.62
N GLU A 211 -5.92 -10.49 14.80
CA GLU A 211 -5.60 -9.94 13.48
C GLU A 211 -4.57 -8.81 13.55
N GLN A 212 -4.80 -7.83 14.42
CA GLN A 212 -3.87 -6.69 14.52
C GLN A 212 -2.52 -7.09 15.12
N THR A 213 -2.48 -8.13 15.96
CA THR A 213 -1.22 -8.69 16.48
C THR A 213 -0.42 -9.35 15.37
N VAL A 214 -1.04 -10.18 14.51
CA VAL A 214 -0.39 -10.76 13.33
C VAL A 214 0.22 -9.65 12.45
N ARG A 215 -0.56 -8.60 12.17
CA ARG A 215 -0.09 -7.46 11.38
C ARG A 215 1.09 -6.73 12.04
N THR A 216 1.05 -6.59 13.37
CA THR A 216 2.16 -5.98 14.12
C THR A 216 3.43 -6.82 14.00
N ILE A 217 3.33 -8.14 14.21
CA ILE A 217 4.46 -9.07 14.09
C ILE A 217 5.03 -9.02 12.67
N ALA A 218 4.17 -9.04 11.65
CA ALA A 218 4.58 -8.98 10.24
C ALA A 218 5.34 -7.69 9.90
N LEU A 219 4.90 -6.55 10.42
CA LEU A 219 5.55 -5.25 10.22
C LEU A 219 6.88 -5.13 10.96
N ILE A 220 7.06 -5.79 12.10
CA ILE A 220 8.35 -5.88 12.79
C ILE A 220 9.35 -6.66 11.92
N GLY A 221 8.91 -7.81 11.37
CA GLY A 221 9.75 -8.64 10.51
C GLY A 221 10.88 -9.36 11.27
N GLY A 222 11.74 -10.04 10.50
CA GLY A 222 12.88 -10.79 11.04
C GLY A 222 12.54 -12.23 11.42
N GLU A 223 13.56 -12.98 11.86
CA GLU A 223 13.46 -14.42 12.14
C GLU A 223 12.55 -14.70 13.35
N GLU A 224 12.71 -13.95 14.44
CA GLU A 224 11.89 -14.09 15.66
C GLU A 224 10.41 -13.81 15.37
N ALA A 225 10.12 -12.83 14.51
CA ALA A 225 8.74 -12.54 14.09
C ALA A 225 8.14 -13.70 13.27
N LEU A 226 8.93 -14.30 12.40
CA LEU A 226 8.50 -15.46 11.61
C LEU A 226 8.19 -16.68 12.51
N GLU A 227 9.05 -16.94 13.49
CA GLU A 227 8.83 -18.00 14.48
C GLU A 227 7.54 -17.78 15.26
N LEU A 228 7.30 -16.55 15.72
CA LEU A 228 6.10 -16.21 16.45
C LEU A 228 4.84 -16.34 15.56
N LEU A 229 4.90 -15.95 14.28
CA LEU A 229 3.79 -16.15 13.32
C LEU A 229 3.49 -17.64 13.07
N ALA A 230 4.51 -18.51 13.15
CA ALA A 230 4.30 -19.96 12.98
C ALA A 230 3.36 -20.54 14.05
N ASP A 231 3.40 -20.01 15.27
CA ASP A 231 2.49 -20.42 16.35
C ASP A 231 1.03 -20.00 16.05
N TYR A 232 0.85 -18.90 15.29
CA TYR A 232 -0.48 -18.40 14.91
C TYR A 232 -1.14 -19.20 13.78
N THR A 233 -0.41 -20.07 13.08
CA THR A 233 -0.98 -20.92 12.02
C THR A 233 -2.03 -21.92 12.54
N SER A 234 -2.05 -22.20 13.84
CA SER A 234 -3.08 -23.05 14.49
C SER A 234 -4.43 -22.37 14.63
N ASP A 235 -4.55 -21.07 14.38
CA ASP A 235 -5.78 -20.30 14.52
C ASP A 235 -6.59 -20.33 13.21
N ALA A 236 -7.73 -21.00 13.24
CA ALA A 236 -8.60 -21.13 12.07
C ALA A 236 -9.53 -19.92 11.83
N ARG A 237 -9.48 -18.88 12.67
CA ARG A 237 -10.31 -17.68 12.47
C ARG A 237 -9.96 -17.00 11.16
N TRP A 238 -10.97 -16.71 10.35
CA TRP A 238 -10.82 -16.20 8.99
C TRP A 238 -9.93 -14.94 8.89
N ASN A 239 -10.10 -14.00 9.82
CA ASN A 239 -9.35 -12.75 9.86
C ASN A 239 -7.87 -12.94 10.26
N VAL A 240 -7.55 -13.96 11.05
CA VAL A 240 -6.17 -14.34 11.39
C VAL A 240 -5.51 -15.00 10.18
N VAL A 241 -6.18 -15.95 9.55
CA VAL A 241 -5.70 -16.62 8.34
C VAL A 241 -5.43 -15.59 7.23
N ASP A 242 -6.38 -14.67 6.97
CA ASP A 242 -6.20 -13.62 5.96
C ASP A 242 -5.04 -12.68 6.30
N ALA A 243 -4.86 -12.34 7.58
CA ALA A 243 -3.72 -11.52 8.01
C ALA A 243 -2.39 -12.24 7.81
N LEU A 244 -2.32 -13.56 8.07
CA LEU A 244 -1.14 -14.39 7.81
C LEU A 244 -0.85 -14.49 6.30
N ILE A 245 -1.87 -14.65 5.45
CA ILE A 245 -1.68 -14.64 3.99
C ILE A 245 -1.10 -13.29 3.53
N GLN A 246 -1.65 -12.17 4.02
CA GLN A 246 -1.19 -10.83 3.68
C GLN A 246 0.24 -10.54 4.18
N ALA A 247 0.67 -11.20 5.24
CA ALA A 247 2.01 -11.03 5.80
C ALA A 247 3.13 -11.59 4.91
N TRP A 248 2.83 -12.40 3.90
CA TRP A 248 3.81 -13.01 3.00
C TRP A 248 4.78 -11.99 2.37
N GLY A 249 4.31 -10.79 2.06
CA GLY A 249 5.13 -9.74 1.45
C GLY A 249 6.23 -9.14 2.33
N TYR A 250 6.24 -9.42 3.64
CA TYR A 250 7.21 -8.88 4.60
C TYR A 250 8.41 -9.81 4.86
N PHE A 251 8.37 -11.05 4.34
CA PHE A 251 9.36 -12.08 4.63
C PHE A 251 9.97 -12.67 3.35
N ASP A 252 11.03 -13.49 3.52
CA ASP A 252 11.52 -14.30 2.43
C ASP A 252 10.41 -15.22 1.89
N ALA A 253 10.20 -15.19 0.57
CA ALA A 253 9.05 -15.83 -0.04
C ALA A 253 9.04 -17.35 0.15
N ASP A 254 10.20 -18.00 0.02
CA ASP A 254 10.33 -19.46 0.12
C ASP A 254 10.16 -19.91 1.56
N ILE A 255 10.87 -19.26 2.50
CA ILE A 255 10.79 -19.60 3.92
C ILE A 255 9.37 -19.42 4.45
N TYR A 256 8.72 -18.30 4.11
CA TYR A 256 7.36 -18.03 4.56
C TYR A 256 6.33 -19.01 3.97
N ALA A 257 6.46 -19.34 2.70
CA ALA A 257 5.59 -20.34 2.06
C ALA A 257 5.68 -21.69 2.77
N ASP A 258 6.89 -22.14 3.07
CA ASP A 258 7.14 -23.46 3.68
C ASP A 258 6.78 -23.50 5.18
N THR A 259 6.98 -22.41 5.92
CA THR A 259 6.75 -22.37 7.38
C THR A 259 5.35 -21.93 7.78
N ILE A 260 4.72 -21.06 7.02
CA ILE A 260 3.43 -20.43 7.35
C ILE A 260 2.33 -20.91 6.38
N LEU A 261 2.44 -20.55 5.08
CA LEU A 261 1.34 -20.76 4.14
C LEU A 261 1.01 -22.23 3.94
N SER A 262 2.01 -23.12 3.94
CA SER A 262 1.80 -24.59 3.83
C SER A 262 0.95 -25.20 4.95
N ARG A 263 0.80 -24.49 6.08
CA ARG A 263 0.02 -24.94 7.25
C ARG A 263 -1.36 -24.31 7.32
N LEU A 264 -1.68 -23.35 6.43
CA LEU A 264 -2.95 -22.64 6.44
C LEU A 264 -3.99 -23.32 5.54
N PRO A 265 -5.28 -23.22 5.90
CA PRO A 265 -6.38 -23.64 5.01
C PRO A 265 -6.57 -22.56 3.91
N LEU A 266 -5.82 -22.71 2.79
CA LEU A 266 -5.82 -21.72 1.71
C LEU A 266 -6.97 -21.90 0.71
N GLN A 267 -7.72 -23.00 0.80
CA GLN A 267 -8.90 -23.22 -0.04
C GLN A 267 -9.94 -22.11 0.23
N GLU A 268 -10.50 -21.56 -0.82
CA GLU A 268 -11.45 -20.44 -0.78
C GLU A 268 -10.86 -19.12 -0.21
N ARG A 269 -9.53 -19.04 -0.10
CA ARG A 269 -8.81 -17.83 0.33
C ARG A 269 -7.98 -17.26 -0.80
N GLU A 270 -8.10 -15.94 -1.03
CA GLU A 270 -7.30 -15.27 -2.05
C GLU A 270 -5.85 -15.15 -1.58
N VAL A 271 -4.95 -15.85 -2.27
CA VAL A 271 -3.51 -15.71 -2.10
C VAL A 271 -2.99 -14.70 -3.12
N ARG A 272 -2.33 -13.64 -2.63
CA ARG A 272 -1.82 -12.54 -3.46
C ARG A 272 -0.33 -12.66 -3.67
N VAL A 273 0.07 -12.56 -4.93
CA VAL A 273 1.45 -12.49 -5.37
C VAL A 273 1.78 -11.05 -5.75
N THR A 274 2.62 -10.41 -4.94
CA THR A 274 3.06 -9.01 -5.10
C THR A 274 4.52 -8.88 -5.51
N HIS A 275 5.28 -9.99 -5.52
CA HIS A 275 6.69 -10.04 -5.89
C HIS A 275 7.01 -11.30 -6.71
N SER A 276 7.95 -11.19 -7.62
CA SER A 276 8.29 -12.29 -8.56
C SER A 276 8.76 -13.58 -7.86
N ARG A 277 9.44 -13.49 -6.72
CA ARG A 277 9.88 -14.68 -5.96
C ARG A 277 8.72 -15.50 -5.42
N GLN A 278 7.58 -14.88 -5.12
CA GLN A 278 6.39 -15.57 -4.65
C GLN A 278 5.78 -16.50 -5.72
N LEU A 279 5.92 -16.15 -7.02
CA LEU A 279 5.42 -16.99 -8.11
C LEU A 279 6.00 -18.41 -8.10
N SER A 280 7.27 -18.57 -7.74
CA SER A 280 7.92 -19.88 -7.71
C SER A 280 7.40 -20.76 -6.56
N CYS A 281 6.74 -20.16 -5.57
CA CYS A 281 6.22 -20.86 -4.41
C CYS A 281 4.79 -21.37 -4.60
N VAL A 282 3.99 -20.77 -5.50
CA VAL A 282 2.54 -21.08 -5.62
C VAL A 282 2.26 -22.53 -5.94
N SER A 283 3.12 -23.21 -6.69
CA SER A 283 2.96 -24.64 -7.04
C SER A 283 3.13 -25.59 -5.85
N ARG A 284 3.67 -25.11 -4.72
CA ARG A 284 3.84 -25.88 -3.48
C ARG A 284 2.70 -25.70 -2.49
N LEU A 285 1.78 -24.76 -2.79
CA LEU A 285 0.68 -24.40 -1.91
C LEU A 285 -0.63 -25.07 -2.40
N ASP A 286 -1.41 -25.56 -1.43
CA ASP A 286 -2.74 -26.09 -1.71
C ASP A 286 -3.78 -24.95 -1.71
N LEU A 287 -3.82 -24.20 -2.81
CA LEU A 287 -4.67 -23.00 -2.97
C LEU A 287 -5.63 -23.16 -4.14
N THR A 288 -6.78 -22.49 -4.08
CA THR A 288 -7.80 -22.47 -5.14
C THR A 288 -8.08 -21.07 -5.68
N HIS A 289 -7.64 -20.02 -4.99
CA HIS A 289 -7.84 -18.63 -5.40
C HIS A 289 -6.49 -17.92 -5.43
N LEU A 290 -6.09 -17.48 -6.63
CA LEU A 290 -4.80 -16.83 -6.86
C LEU A 290 -4.99 -15.46 -7.51
N ARG A 291 -4.38 -14.44 -6.92
CA ARG A 291 -4.25 -13.12 -7.52
C ARG A 291 -2.79 -12.73 -7.70
N VAL A 292 -2.44 -12.36 -8.93
CA VAL A 292 -1.08 -11.94 -9.31
C VAL A 292 -1.11 -10.44 -9.65
N GLU A 293 -0.51 -9.62 -8.79
CA GLU A 293 -0.51 -8.14 -8.88
C GLU A 293 0.77 -7.59 -9.54
N ILE A 294 1.60 -8.44 -10.11
CA ILE A 294 2.82 -8.07 -10.83
C ILE A 294 2.70 -8.36 -12.31
N LEU A 295 3.52 -7.69 -13.11
CA LEU A 295 3.67 -8.03 -14.52
C LEU A 295 4.29 -9.43 -14.67
N VAL A 296 3.60 -10.34 -15.34
CA VAL A 296 4.10 -11.65 -15.74
C VAL A 296 4.06 -11.80 -17.25
N ARG A 297 5.06 -12.46 -17.83
CA ARG A 297 5.18 -12.61 -19.27
C ARG A 297 4.25 -13.67 -19.83
N ASP A 298 4.01 -14.72 -19.05
CA ASP A 298 3.21 -15.88 -19.44
C ASP A 298 2.55 -16.51 -18.20
N LEU A 299 1.73 -17.53 -18.44
CA LEU A 299 1.03 -18.29 -17.40
C LEU A 299 1.76 -19.59 -17.01
N GLN A 300 3.04 -19.79 -17.38
CA GLN A 300 3.76 -21.03 -17.11
C GLN A 300 3.94 -21.33 -15.62
N PHE A 301 3.89 -20.31 -14.76
CA PHE A 301 3.91 -20.47 -13.31
C PHE A 301 2.73 -21.31 -12.78
N LEU A 302 1.65 -21.43 -13.53
CA LEU A 302 0.49 -22.28 -13.19
C LEU A 302 0.76 -23.77 -13.35
N ARG A 303 1.85 -24.16 -14.03
CA ARG A 303 2.21 -25.57 -14.14
C ARG A 303 2.53 -26.16 -12.77
N GLY A 304 1.80 -27.21 -12.41
CA GLY A 304 1.96 -27.86 -11.11
C GLY A 304 1.22 -27.21 -9.96
N VAL A 305 0.50 -26.09 -10.20
CA VAL A 305 -0.46 -25.54 -9.23
C VAL A 305 -1.70 -26.41 -9.20
N THR A 306 -2.25 -26.65 -8.01
CA THR A 306 -3.55 -27.34 -7.84
C THR A 306 -4.63 -26.68 -8.69
N PRO A 307 -5.67 -27.39 -9.16
CA PRO A 307 -6.74 -26.79 -9.93
C PRO A 307 -7.34 -25.57 -9.21
N LEU A 308 -7.31 -24.43 -9.89
CA LEU A 308 -7.81 -23.15 -9.37
C LEU A 308 -9.32 -23.03 -9.63
N THR A 309 -10.00 -22.39 -8.71
CA THR A 309 -11.37 -21.91 -8.85
C THR A 309 -11.43 -20.44 -9.25
N SER A 310 -10.43 -19.66 -8.84
CA SER A 310 -10.29 -18.23 -9.16
C SER A 310 -8.86 -17.89 -9.54
N LEU A 311 -8.70 -17.24 -10.69
CA LEU A 311 -7.43 -16.69 -11.16
C LEU A 311 -7.62 -15.23 -11.56
N TRP A 312 -6.85 -14.35 -10.95
CA TRP A 312 -6.76 -12.94 -11.32
C TRP A 312 -5.29 -12.59 -11.61
N VAL A 313 -5.03 -12.05 -12.81
CA VAL A 313 -3.70 -11.55 -13.19
C VAL A 313 -3.84 -10.12 -13.71
N ASP A 314 -3.29 -9.16 -12.96
CA ASP A 314 -3.46 -7.73 -13.24
C ASP A 314 -2.73 -7.29 -14.53
N THR A 315 -1.61 -7.92 -14.88
CA THR A 315 -0.85 -7.57 -16.08
C THR A 315 -0.13 -8.77 -16.66
N LEU A 316 -0.51 -9.15 -17.88
CA LEU A 316 0.13 -10.18 -18.69
C LEU A 316 0.89 -9.55 -19.87
N GLY A 317 1.93 -10.22 -20.34
CA GLY A 317 2.62 -9.85 -21.56
C GLY A 317 1.86 -10.25 -22.82
N ASP A 318 2.13 -9.56 -23.93
CA ASP A 318 1.54 -9.89 -25.23
C ASP A 318 1.91 -11.30 -25.71
N GLY A 319 1.01 -11.91 -26.48
CA GLY A 319 1.23 -13.24 -27.02
C GLY A 319 1.17 -14.37 -26.00
N VAL A 320 0.56 -14.12 -24.82
CA VAL A 320 0.41 -15.13 -23.78
C VAL A 320 -0.30 -16.38 -24.30
N ASP A 321 0.21 -17.55 -23.92
CA ASP A 321 -0.40 -18.85 -24.24
C ASP A 321 -1.39 -19.23 -23.13
N LEU A 322 -2.68 -19.32 -23.49
CA LEU A 322 -3.76 -19.69 -22.58
C LEU A 322 -3.92 -21.21 -22.40
N ALA A 323 -3.21 -22.05 -23.17
CA ALA A 323 -3.34 -23.51 -23.15
C ALA A 323 -3.17 -24.12 -21.74
N VAL A 324 -2.38 -23.49 -20.87
CA VAL A 324 -2.16 -23.95 -19.50
C VAL A 324 -3.44 -23.97 -18.65
N LEU A 325 -4.45 -23.16 -19.02
CA LEU A 325 -5.75 -23.13 -18.32
C LEU A 325 -6.51 -24.45 -18.39
N ARG A 326 -6.18 -25.34 -19.34
CA ARG A 326 -6.71 -26.72 -19.37
C ARG A 326 -6.42 -27.52 -18.10
N ASN A 327 -5.37 -27.14 -17.37
CA ASN A 327 -5.03 -27.75 -16.08
C ASN A 327 -5.92 -27.27 -14.93
N HIS A 328 -6.80 -26.31 -15.18
CA HIS A 328 -7.67 -25.68 -14.18
C HIS A 328 -9.15 -25.71 -14.61
N PRO A 329 -9.73 -26.90 -14.85
CA PRO A 329 -11.10 -27.01 -15.39
C PRO A 329 -12.19 -26.51 -14.45
N ASP A 330 -11.88 -26.40 -13.16
CA ASP A 330 -12.81 -25.94 -12.11
C ASP A 330 -12.87 -24.40 -11.98
N LEU A 331 -12.26 -23.65 -12.93
CA LEU A 331 -12.26 -22.20 -12.92
C LEU A 331 -13.68 -21.65 -13.05
N LYS A 332 -14.07 -20.83 -12.05
CA LYS A 332 -15.31 -20.06 -12.02
C LYS A 332 -15.06 -18.57 -12.28
N TYR A 333 -13.93 -18.06 -11.81
CA TYR A 333 -13.57 -16.64 -11.92
C TYR A 333 -12.23 -16.53 -12.61
N LEU A 334 -12.23 -15.98 -13.84
CA LEU A 334 -11.03 -15.77 -14.64
C LEU A 334 -10.92 -14.30 -15.03
N MET A 335 -9.89 -13.62 -14.53
CA MET A 335 -9.63 -12.20 -14.80
C MET A 335 -8.19 -12.03 -15.26
N LEU A 336 -8.00 -11.72 -16.53
CA LEU A 336 -6.71 -11.59 -17.17
C LEU A 336 -6.64 -10.25 -17.90
N PHE A 337 -5.60 -9.44 -17.63
CA PHE A 337 -5.45 -8.12 -18.22
C PHE A 337 -4.05 -7.90 -18.79
N GLY A 338 -3.90 -6.89 -19.65
CA GLY A 338 -2.62 -6.36 -20.10
C GLY A 338 -2.01 -7.00 -21.34
N PHE A 339 -2.71 -7.90 -22.05
CA PHE A 339 -2.25 -8.51 -23.30
C PHE A 339 -3.17 -8.16 -24.47
N GLU A 340 -2.66 -8.24 -25.70
CA GLU A 340 -3.44 -7.92 -26.91
C GLU A 340 -3.80 -9.16 -27.76
N SER A 341 -2.91 -10.11 -27.90
CA SER A 341 -3.10 -11.23 -28.84
C SER A 341 -2.68 -12.56 -28.20
N PRO A 342 -3.55 -13.21 -27.42
CA PRO A 342 -3.24 -14.50 -26.83
C PRO A 342 -3.21 -15.59 -27.88
N SER A 343 -2.40 -16.62 -27.63
CA SER A 343 -2.50 -17.88 -28.37
C SER A 343 -3.43 -18.85 -27.64
N ASP A 344 -4.06 -19.74 -28.40
CA ASP A 344 -4.97 -20.80 -27.93
C ASP A 344 -6.16 -20.28 -27.07
N ALA A 345 -6.80 -19.17 -27.50
CA ALA A 345 -7.99 -18.66 -26.84
C ALA A 345 -9.17 -19.64 -26.83
N SER A 346 -9.12 -20.68 -27.72
CA SER A 346 -10.14 -21.75 -27.78
C SER A 346 -10.28 -22.52 -26.45
N VAL A 347 -9.26 -22.52 -25.61
CA VAL A 347 -9.32 -23.15 -24.26
C VAL A 347 -10.44 -22.58 -23.39
N LEU A 348 -10.85 -21.34 -23.62
CA LEU A 348 -11.97 -20.74 -22.88
C LEU A 348 -13.26 -21.54 -23.04
N ALA A 349 -13.48 -22.16 -24.20
CA ALA A 349 -14.64 -23.04 -24.43
C ALA A 349 -14.59 -24.35 -23.64
N GLU A 350 -13.43 -24.71 -23.12
CA GLU A 350 -13.19 -25.94 -22.34
C GLU A 350 -13.38 -25.72 -20.82
N LEU A 351 -13.83 -24.52 -20.38
CA LEU A 351 -14.04 -24.13 -18.96
C LEU A 351 -15.55 -24.06 -18.63
N PRO A 352 -16.24 -25.18 -18.45
CA PRO A 352 -17.72 -25.22 -18.36
C PRO A 352 -18.28 -24.59 -17.09
N ASP A 353 -17.45 -24.45 -16.05
CA ASP A 353 -17.84 -23.89 -14.75
C ASP A 353 -17.62 -22.37 -14.64
N LEU A 354 -17.15 -21.74 -15.74
CA LEU A 354 -16.85 -20.32 -15.73
C LEU A 354 -18.11 -19.45 -15.54
N GLU A 355 -18.15 -18.70 -14.45
CA GLU A 355 -19.21 -17.79 -14.05
C GLU A 355 -18.90 -16.32 -14.39
N THR A 356 -17.62 -15.98 -14.27
CA THR A 356 -17.09 -14.63 -14.57
C THR A 356 -15.85 -14.71 -15.43
N LEU A 357 -15.87 -13.99 -16.55
CA LEU A 357 -14.71 -13.80 -17.41
C LEU A 357 -14.42 -12.31 -17.59
N ALA A 358 -13.22 -11.87 -17.24
CA ALA A 358 -12.69 -10.56 -17.58
C ALA A 358 -11.42 -10.72 -18.40
N ILE A 359 -11.41 -10.20 -19.64
CA ILE A 359 -10.34 -10.42 -20.60
C ILE A 359 -10.27 -9.23 -21.57
N PRO A 360 -9.08 -8.85 -22.09
CA PRO A 360 -9.02 -7.97 -23.24
C PRO A 360 -9.79 -8.55 -24.43
N TYR A 361 -10.26 -7.68 -25.32
CA TYR A 361 -10.93 -8.15 -26.54
C TYR A 361 -10.00 -9.06 -27.33
N VAL A 362 -10.52 -10.21 -27.67
CA VAL A 362 -9.87 -11.23 -28.52
C VAL A 362 -10.80 -11.49 -29.69
N ALA A 363 -10.29 -11.49 -30.90
CA ALA A 363 -11.09 -11.83 -32.09
C ALA A 363 -11.74 -13.21 -31.92
N ASP A 364 -12.95 -13.35 -32.39
CA ASP A 364 -13.78 -14.56 -32.26
C ASP A 364 -14.14 -14.95 -30.81
N ILE A 365 -14.03 -14.01 -29.83
CA ILE A 365 -14.34 -14.28 -28.40
C ILE A 365 -15.73 -14.88 -28.24
N GLY A 366 -16.71 -14.38 -28.99
CA GLY A 366 -18.08 -14.91 -28.97
C GLY A 366 -18.13 -16.40 -29.32
N THR A 367 -17.31 -16.86 -30.25
CA THR A 367 -17.23 -18.27 -30.64
C THR A 367 -16.75 -19.17 -29.49
N TYR A 368 -15.82 -18.69 -28.70
CA TYR A 368 -15.27 -19.45 -27.57
C TYR A 368 -16.20 -19.50 -26.37
N VAL A 369 -16.93 -18.42 -26.08
CA VAL A 369 -17.65 -18.28 -24.82
C VAL A 369 -19.18 -18.41 -24.92
N ARG A 370 -19.76 -18.34 -26.14
CA ARG A 370 -21.24 -18.40 -26.35
C ARG A 370 -21.95 -19.61 -25.74
N ASN A 371 -21.26 -20.74 -25.65
CA ASN A 371 -21.82 -22.00 -25.17
C ASN A 371 -21.50 -22.29 -23.70
N LEU A 372 -20.88 -21.35 -22.98
CA LEU A 372 -20.58 -21.53 -21.56
C LEU A 372 -21.87 -21.43 -20.73
N PRO A 373 -22.32 -22.51 -20.08
CA PRO A 373 -23.66 -22.58 -19.51
C PRO A 373 -23.84 -21.73 -18.24
N LYS A 374 -22.73 -21.39 -17.56
CA LYS A 374 -22.74 -20.70 -16.27
C LYS A 374 -22.25 -19.25 -16.37
N LEU A 375 -21.77 -18.82 -17.54
CA LEU A 375 -21.19 -17.48 -17.70
C LEU A 375 -22.27 -16.39 -17.53
N GLY A 376 -22.25 -15.73 -16.35
CA GLY A 376 -23.19 -14.68 -15.99
C GLY A 376 -22.60 -13.28 -16.11
N LEU A 377 -21.29 -13.11 -15.96
CA LEU A 377 -20.60 -11.84 -16.07
C LEU A 377 -19.48 -11.92 -17.09
N LEU A 378 -19.54 -11.06 -18.10
CA LEU A 378 -18.47 -10.89 -19.09
C LEU A 378 -17.94 -9.46 -19.02
N SER A 379 -16.62 -9.32 -18.89
CA SER A 379 -15.92 -8.04 -18.95
C SER A 379 -14.92 -8.05 -20.12
N ILE A 380 -15.08 -7.10 -21.03
CA ILE A 380 -14.21 -6.95 -22.20
C ILE A 380 -13.53 -5.59 -22.14
N SER A 381 -12.20 -5.56 -22.26
CA SER A 381 -11.44 -4.33 -22.43
C SER A 381 -10.93 -4.20 -23.85
N ALA A 382 -11.28 -3.09 -24.51
CA ALA A 382 -10.91 -2.78 -25.89
C ALA A 382 -10.22 -1.42 -25.94
N LEU A 383 -8.98 -1.37 -25.51
CA LEU A 383 -8.22 -0.13 -25.42
C LEU A 383 -7.81 0.43 -26.79
N ASP A 384 -7.81 -0.39 -27.83
CA ASP A 384 -7.47 -0.01 -29.20
C ASP A 384 -8.68 0.33 -30.09
N GLY A 385 -9.90 0.27 -29.54
CA GLY A 385 -11.15 0.63 -30.23
C GLY A 385 -11.60 -0.33 -31.33
N LYS A 386 -11.02 -1.53 -31.43
CA LYS A 386 -11.32 -2.51 -32.51
C LYS A 386 -12.33 -3.59 -32.10
N ALA A 387 -12.87 -3.56 -30.89
CA ALA A 387 -13.83 -4.57 -30.44
C ALA A 387 -15.12 -4.51 -31.23
N ASP A 388 -15.58 -5.67 -31.71
CA ASP A 388 -16.90 -5.88 -32.31
C ASP A 388 -17.77 -6.70 -31.34
N LEU A 389 -18.78 -6.04 -30.75
CA LEU A 389 -19.65 -6.65 -29.75
C LEU A 389 -20.77 -7.52 -30.38
N SER A 390 -20.93 -7.51 -31.71
CA SER A 390 -21.88 -8.40 -32.40
C SER A 390 -21.60 -9.89 -32.10
N GLU A 391 -20.31 -10.22 -31.87
CA GLU A 391 -19.91 -11.59 -31.53
C GLU A 391 -20.45 -12.08 -30.16
N VAL A 392 -20.70 -11.17 -29.23
CA VAL A 392 -21.22 -11.50 -27.89
C VAL A 392 -22.71 -11.30 -27.74
N ALA A 393 -23.35 -10.68 -28.71
CA ALA A 393 -24.78 -10.33 -28.68
C ALA A 393 -25.70 -11.57 -28.62
N GLU A 394 -25.27 -12.73 -29.12
CA GLU A 394 -26.03 -13.96 -29.10
C GLU A 394 -25.91 -14.76 -27.77
N MET A 395 -25.23 -14.21 -26.76
CA MET A 395 -25.01 -14.90 -25.49
C MET A 395 -26.22 -14.81 -24.56
N GLY A 396 -26.97 -15.89 -24.50
CA GLY A 396 -28.22 -15.95 -23.70
C GLY A 396 -28.02 -16.06 -22.19
N THR A 397 -26.83 -16.38 -21.68
CA THR A 397 -26.57 -16.61 -20.25
C THR A 397 -26.06 -15.36 -19.53
N VAL A 398 -25.43 -14.40 -20.27
CA VAL A 398 -24.79 -13.21 -19.70
C VAL A 398 -25.84 -12.24 -19.17
N ARG A 399 -25.76 -11.95 -17.88
CA ARG A 399 -26.60 -10.99 -17.18
C ARG A 399 -25.90 -9.65 -16.94
N GLY A 400 -24.60 -9.68 -16.78
CA GLY A 400 -23.75 -8.50 -16.57
C GLY A 400 -22.71 -8.39 -17.68
N LEU A 401 -22.67 -7.23 -18.34
CA LEU A 401 -21.65 -6.92 -19.34
C LEU A 401 -20.86 -5.69 -18.89
N HIS A 402 -19.54 -5.82 -18.79
CA HIS A 402 -18.63 -4.72 -18.48
C HIS A 402 -17.79 -4.42 -19.71
N LEU A 403 -17.80 -3.17 -20.16
CA LEU A 403 -17.06 -2.71 -21.31
C LEU A 403 -16.09 -1.61 -20.89
N VAL A 404 -14.81 -1.82 -21.17
CA VAL A 404 -13.74 -0.86 -20.89
C VAL A 404 -13.18 -0.37 -22.22
N ALA A 405 -13.33 0.92 -22.50
CA ALA A 405 -12.79 1.55 -23.72
C ALA A 405 -11.73 2.60 -23.37
N SER A 406 -10.92 2.97 -24.36
CA SER A 406 -10.14 4.21 -24.27
C SER A 406 -11.01 5.43 -24.52
N PRO A 407 -10.76 6.57 -23.86
CA PRO A 407 -11.51 7.80 -24.06
C PRO A 407 -11.60 8.18 -25.55
N GLY A 408 -12.81 8.46 -26.03
CA GLY A 408 -13.07 8.84 -27.41
C GLY A 408 -13.20 7.69 -28.41
N TYR A 409 -13.11 6.43 -27.96
CA TYR A 409 -13.42 5.28 -28.81
C TYR A 409 -14.83 4.77 -28.54
N LEU A 410 -15.54 4.43 -29.64
CA LEU A 410 -16.82 3.74 -29.61
C LEU A 410 -16.61 2.30 -30.08
N MET A 411 -17.05 1.34 -29.29
CA MET A 411 -17.06 -0.07 -29.69
C MET A 411 -18.13 -0.28 -30.74
N SER A 412 -17.85 -1.06 -31.78
CA SER A 412 -18.85 -1.48 -32.77
C SER A 412 -19.78 -2.54 -32.18
N GLY A 413 -20.97 -2.70 -32.73
CA GLY A 413 -21.93 -3.73 -32.32
C GLY A 413 -22.69 -3.45 -31.01
N LEU A 414 -22.63 -2.22 -30.47
CA LEU A 414 -23.45 -1.86 -29.29
C LEU A 414 -24.97 -1.99 -29.53
N ASP A 415 -25.43 -1.75 -30.76
CA ASP A 415 -26.84 -1.93 -31.13
C ASP A 415 -27.24 -3.42 -31.14
N ASP A 416 -26.30 -4.32 -31.36
CA ASP A 416 -26.55 -5.77 -31.38
C ASP A 416 -26.81 -6.34 -29.99
N LEU A 417 -26.43 -5.60 -28.92
CA LEU A 417 -26.74 -5.96 -27.52
C LEU A 417 -28.26 -6.11 -27.29
N ALA A 418 -29.10 -5.56 -28.18
CA ALA A 418 -30.54 -5.75 -28.17
C ALA A 418 -30.94 -7.25 -28.24
N ALA A 419 -30.10 -8.13 -28.78
CA ALA A 419 -30.32 -9.56 -28.84
C ALA A 419 -30.03 -10.28 -27.50
N MET A 420 -29.40 -9.62 -26.54
CA MET A 420 -29.08 -10.20 -25.24
C MET A 420 -30.31 -10.17 -24.31
N GLU A 421 -31.14 -11.21 -24.40
CA GLU A 421 -32.41 -11.29 -23.67
C GLU A 421 -32.22 -11.35 -22.14
N SER A 422 -31.07 -11.75 -21.63
CA SER A 422 -30.76 -11.90 -20.19
C SER A 422 -29.98 -10.71 -19.62
N LEU A 423 -29.54 -9.73 -20.42
CA LEU A 423 -28.68 -8.64 -19.99
C LEU A 423 -29.44 -7.64 -19.09
N ASP A 424 -29.25 -7.73 -17.79
CA ASP A 424 -29.90 -6.86 -16.83
C ASP A 424 -29.01 -5.72 -16.33
N SER A 425 -27.68 -5.83 -16.49
CA SER A 425 -26.69 -4.88 -15.98
C SER A 425 -25.62 -4.57 -17.03
N LEU A 426 -25.43 -3.30 -17.35
CA LEU A 426 -24.38 -2.82 -18.25
C LEU A 426 -23.45 -1.85 -17.51
N THR A 427 -22.16 -2.14 -17.52
CA THR A 427 -21.12 -1.25 -16.97
C THR A 427 -20.25 -0.73 -18.11
N LEU A 428 -20.09 0.59 -18.19
CA LEU A 428 -19.26 1.25 -19.19
C LEU A 428 -18.16 2.07 -18.51
N PHE A 429 -16.92 1.86 -18.96
CA PHE A 429 -15.76 2.62 -18.51
C PHE A 429 -15.19 3.45 -19.66
N SER A 430 -15.10 4.76 -19.45
CA SER A 430 -14.49 5.72 -20.40
C SER A 430 -15.15 5.73 -21.80
N CYS A 431 -16.43 5.39 -21.88
CA CYS A 431 -17.19 5.33 -23.13
C CYS A 431 -17.94 6.63 -23.45
N ALA A 432 -18.12 6.93 -24.72
CA ALA A 432 -18.97 8.00 -25.24
C ALA A 432 -20.46 7.55 -25.25
N VAL A 433 -21.11 7.59 -24.08
CA VAL A 433 -22.49 7.08 -23.90
C VAL A 433 -23.49 7.87 -24.73
N GLY A 434 -23.26 9.17 -24.92
CA GLY A 434 -24.13 10.04 -25.71
C GLY A 434 -24.25 9.60 -27.17
N ASP A 435 -23.14 9.20 -27.78
CA ASP A 435 -23.13 8.74 -29.18
C ASP A 435 -23.91 7.44 -29.34
N TRP A 436 -23.69 6.49 -28.44
CA TRP A 436 -24.45 5.24 -28.43
C TRP A 436 -25.96 5.47 -28.25
N LEU A 437 -26.36 6.20 -27.20
CA LEU A 437 -27.78 6.45 -26.93
C LEU A 437 -28.45 7.22 -28.06
N SER A 438 -27.72 8.07 -28.78
CA SER A 438 -28.28 8.84 -29.91
C SER A 438 -28.62 7.96 -31.11
N THR A 439 -27.82 6.89 -31.33
CA THR A 439 -27.99 5.95 -32.45
C THR A 439 -28.82 4.71 -32.06
N LEU A 440 -29.04 4.46 -30.78
CA LEU A 440 -29.74 3.29 -30.26
C LEU A 440 -31.14 3.15 -30.84
N LYS A 441 -31.39 2.07 -31.58
CA LYS A 441 -32.69 1.75 -32.19
C LYS A 441 -33.54 0.85 -31.33
N ILE A 442 -32.93 -0.17 -30.76
CA ILE A 442 -33.55 -1.19 -29.89
C ILE A 442 -32.62 -1.42 -28.72
N ALA A 443 -33.14 -1.32 -27.51
CA ALA A 443 -32.38 -1.60 -26.28
C ALA A 443 -32.52 -3.06 -25.87
N PRO A 444 -31.56 -3.59 -25.07
CA PRO A 444 -31.73 -4.90 -24.43
C PRO A 444 -33.02 -4.93 -23.60
N PRO A 445 -33.86 -5.96 -23.73
CA PRO A 445 -35.23 -5.96 -23.22
C PRO A 445 -35.35 -5.91 -21.71
N VAL A 446 -34.34 -6.37 -20.95
CA VAL A 446 -34.37 -6.46 -19.49
C VAL A 446 -33.29 -5.62 -18.81
N LEU A 447 -32.62 -4.74 -19.54
CA LEU A 447 -31.55 -3.90 -18.99
C LEU A 447 -32.08 -2.90 -17.97
N SER A 448 -31.92 -3.23 -16.69
CA SER A 448 -32.47 -2.44 -15.58
C SER A 448 -31.46 -1.54 -14.90
N ARG A 449 -30.16 -1.84 -15.02
CA ARG A 449 -29.09 -1.12 -14.31
C ARG A 449 -27.95 -0.73 -15.23
N MET A 450 -27.50 0.52 -15.13
CA MET A 450 -26.29 1.00 -15.80
C MET A 450 -25.32 1.58 -14.78
N PHE A 451 -24.04 1.23 -14.93
CA PHE A 451 -22.93 1.77 -14.17
C PHE A 451 -21.99 2.47 -15.14
N LEU A 452 -21.77 3.77 -14.96
CA LEU A 452 -20.99 4.60 -15.86
C LEU A 452 -19.80 5.18 -15.08
N TYR A 453 -18.59 4.82 -15.52
CA TYR A 453 -17.33 5.25 -14.90
C TYR A 453 -16.53 6.11 -15.88
N ASN A 454 -16.25 7.37 -15.50
CA ASN A 454 -15.48 8.30 -16.32
C ASN A 454 -16.02 8.41 -17.77
N CYS A 455 -17.34 8.40 -17.92
CA CYS A 455 -18.02 8.45 -19.20
C CYS A 455 -18.47 9.88 -19.53
N ASP A 456 -18.52 10.18 -20.86
CA ASP A 456 -19.13 11.40 -21.37
C ASP A 456 -20.63 11.15 -21.61
N LEU A 457 -21.47 11.91 -20.92
CA LEU A 457 -22.94 11.77 -21.01
C LEU A 457 -23.53 12.62 -22.16
N PRO A 458 -24.69 12.25 -22.66
CA PRO A 458 -25.37 13.05 -23.70
C PRO A 458 -25.85 14.41 -23.15
N SER A 459 -25.92 15.40 -24.03
CA SER A 459 -26.58 16.70 -23.72
C SER A 459 -28.07 16.53 -23.39
N ASP A 460 -28.73 15.62 -24.10
CA ASP A 460 -30.12 15.25 -23.85
C ASP A 460 -30.17 13.95 -23.03
N VAL A 461 -30.35 14.10 -21.72
CA VAL A 461 -30.51 12.98 -20.80
C VAL A 461 -31.79 12.18 -21.01
N GLY A 462 -32.76 12.73 -21.74
CA GLY A 462 -33.98 12.03 -22.18
C GLY A 462 -33.68 10.81 -23.07
N LEU A 463 -32.49 10.75 -23.66
CA LEU A 463 -32.03 9.58 -24.45
C LEU A 463 -31.99 8.29 -23.65
N PHE A 464 -31.79 8.35 -22.34
CA PHE A 464 -31.83 7.15 -21.46
C PHE A 464 -33.23 6.52 -21.46
N ALA A 465 -34.29 7.28 -21.72
CA ALA A 465 -35.65 6.74 -21.81
C ALA A 465 -35.83 5.78 -23.01
N ARG A 466 -34.91 5.76 -23.98
CA ARG A 466 -34.93 4.77 -25.07
C ARG A 466 -34.72 3.34 -24.55
N ILE A 467 -34.09 3.20 -23.36
CA ILE A 467 -33.96 1.92 -22.66
C ILE A 467 -35.18 1.80 -21.73
N GLY A 468 -36.29 1.31 -22.27
CA GLY A 468 -37.58 1.29 -21.59
C GLY A 468 -37.61 0.45 -20.29
N SER A 469 -36.66 -0.46 -20.08
CA SER A 469 -36.49 -1.29 -18.89
C SER A 469 -35.59 -0.68 -17.82
N LEU A 470 -34.96 0.49 -18.09
CA LEU A 470 -33.94 1.05 -17.20
C LEU A 470 -34.56 1.62 -15.92
N GLU A 471 -34.12 1.12 -14.77
CA GLU A 471 -34.58 1.54 -13.45
C GLU A 471 -33.56 2.40 -12.71
N LYS A 472 -32.26 2.08 -12.88
CA LYS A 472 -31.17 2.69 -12.11
C LYS A 472 -29.94 3.03 -12.95
N VAL A 473 -29.39 4.23 -12.72
CA VAL A 473 -28.12 4.66 -13.29
C VAL A 473 -27.18 5.10 -12.17
N TYR A 474 -25.99 4.53 -12.16
CA TYR A 474 -24.92 4.88 -11.22
C TYR A 474 -23.82 5.62 -11.97
N LEU A 475 -23.47 6.82 -11.51
CA LEU A 475 -22.48 7.70 -12.13
C LEU A 475 -21.26 7.83 -11.23
N PHE A 476 -20.07 7.55 -11.79
CA PHE A 476 -18.78 7.69 -11.14
C PHE A 476 -17.88 8.55 -12.03
N ASP A 477 -17.53 9.75 -11.59
CA ASP A 477 -16.63 10.69 -12.29
C ASP A 477 -17.04 10.99 -13.74
N CYS A 478 -18.36 10.94 -14.04
CA CYS A 478 -18.88 11.23 -15.37
C CYS A 478 -18.90 12.73 -15.66
N ARG A 479 -18.83 13.07 -16.92
CA ARG A 479 -18.78 14.45 -17.42
C ARG A 479 -19.95 14.75 -18.35
N SER A 480 -20.39 16.00 -18.31
CA SER A 480 -21.26 16.57 -19.32
C SER A 480 -20.49 16.94 -20.59
N PRO A 481 -21.16 17.19 -21.72
CA PRO A 481 -20.50 17.49 -23.00
C PRO A 481 -19.59 18.73 -22.98
N ASP A 482 -19.78 19.64 -22.03
CA ASP A 482 -18.92 20.81 -21.80
C ASP A 482 -17.68 20.48 -20.94
N GLY A 483 -17.50 19.21 -20.53
CA GLY A 483 -16.38 18.74 -19.75
C GLY A 483 -16.53 18.94 -18.24
N THR A 484 -17.66 19.47 -17.76
CA THR A 484 -17.89 19.63 -16.32
C THR A 484 -18.28 18.32 -15.66
N THR A 485 -17.77 18.07 -14.44
CA THR A 485 -18.13 16.89 -13.65
C THR A 485 -19.59 16.98 -13.20
N ILE A 486 -20.34 15.90 -13.39
CA ILE A 486 -21.75 15.83 -13.05
C ILE A 486 -21.91 15.59 -11.54
N THR A 487 -22.56 16.53 -10.86
CA THR A 487 -22.87 16.47 -9.44
C THR A 487 -24.37 16.34 -9.16
N ALA A 488 -25.20 16.59 -10.15
CA ALA A 488 -26.65 16.43 -10.10
C ALA A 488 -27.15 16.06 -11.50
N LEU A 489 -28.04 15.08 -11.59
CA LEU A 489 -28.67 14.66 -12.82
C LEU A 489 -30.04 14.03 -12.51
N GLU A 490 -31.08 14.43 -13.26
CA GLU A 490 -32.39 13.80 -13.20
C GLU A 490 -32.74 13.19 -14.57
N ILE A 491 -33.10 11.91 -14.56
CA ILE A 491 -33.55 11.16 -15.73
C ILE A 491 -35.01 10.75 -15.44
N PRO A 492 -35.98 11.17 -16.27
CA PRO A 492 -37.37 10.85 -16.02
C PRO A 492 -37.63 9.34 -15.89
N GLY A 493 -38.20 8.93 -14.77
CA GLY A 493 -38.54 7.52 -14.50
C GLY A 493 -37.39 6.64 -14.06
N VAL A 494 -36.15 7.18 -13.93
CA VAL A 494 -34.95 6.41 -13.57
C VAL A 494 -34.34 6.97 -12.28
N THR A 495 -33.98 6.11 -11.36
CA THR A 495 -33.23 6.48 -10.15
C THR A 495 -31.78 6.72 -10.50
N VAL A 496 -31.28 7.93 -10.29
CA VAL A 496 -29.84 8.28 -10.50
C VAL A 496 -29.10 8.35 -9.19
N MET A 497 -27.98 7.66 -9.11
CA MET A 497 -27.05 7.69 -7.99
C MET A 497 -25.69 8.22 -8.45
N ILE A 498 -25.27 9.34 -7.87
CA ILE A 498 -23.98 9.99 -8.23
C ILE A 498 -22.99 9.77 -7.10
N HIS A 499 -21.86 9.21 -7.44
CA HIS A 499 -20.73 9.00 -6.55
C HIS A 499 -19.61 9.93 -6.99
N SER A 500 -19.41 11.01 -6.24
CA SER A 500 -18.23 11.87 -6.44
C SER A 500 -17.00 11.20 -5.79
N PRO A 501 -15.80 11.38 -6.33
CA PRO A 501 -14.59 10.94 -5.64
C PRO A 501 -14.55 11.63 -4.28
N VAL A 502 -14.20 10.84 -3.25
CA VAL A 502 -13.83 11.43 -1.95
C VAL A 502 -12.53 12.20 -2.22
N PRO A 503 -12.46 13.50 -1.89
CA PRO A 503 -11.31 14.34 -2.19
C PRO A 503 -10.02 13.87 -1.51
#